data_570664b686b301e7cb2485db8ff62199
#
_entry.id   570664b686b301e7cb2485db8ff62199
#
_cell.length_a   1.000
_cell.length_b   1.000
_cell.length_c   1.000
_cell.angle_alpha   90.00
_cell.angle_beta   90.00
_cell.angle_gamma   90.00
#
_symmetry.space_group_name_H-M   'P 1'
#
loop_
_entity.id
_entity.type
_entity.pdbx_description
1 polymer ?
#
loop_
_entity_poly.entity_id
_entity_poly.type
_entity_poly.pdbx_seq_one_letter_code
_entity_poly.pdbx_strand_id
1 'polypeptide(L)'
;SWLSIVAVAVLATFVLQAQPILFPGATTFAEASVGRTDIPVFMVVMDEAPLYALLGTDGRINADRFPNFAELARQSTWYRDNTAISNFTHQAVPGIMASKIPEKDDSPFLALHPKNIFTLLGDKIDVDATEPVTSLCPTDVCSNTEQATGFSGSRLWSFLKDALVVYGQRTLPYYSRRGLPDTEHGWGGFGAVESRFVEQMKTGALGQANAIVEGARDLVDATKGVTGALRLVHALVPHAPWYMTPDQRITSIPVYSTTSNPEMGDGTRDNYQRFLHQFIGTDRAIGEAITVLKEAGIWDKTLVVITADHGISFVPGKQQRNVVLKDRDRVLDIYKVPTFVKYPNQKSGEISDCASSNLDLLPTVIDVLRVETTWEFQGESLVNGCPQREKRPIETATGKRGSVAETFADLQRRVSYYDAVVRADGGVDTVAAVGASAELIGQRLDVNVATDKVLKWTVSRPEDFLNLTTEPGSRVAVTINGGIVSAAFETGTEGILLIDGVAAGVVGELSGAEGIYGYTAVIDSTLMTAGDHVVELVIRAPDGTLTSAGPPSS
;
A
#
# COMPACT_ATOMS: atom_id res chain seq x y z
N SER A 1 1.60 -17.51 47.10
CA SER A 1 0.28 -16.86 46.97
C SER A 1 -0.38 -17.32 45.65
N TRP A 2 -1.68 -17.30 45.58
CA TRP A 2 -2.43 -17.66 44.36
C TRP A 2 -1.99 -16.84 43.16
N LEU A 3 -1.65 -15.57 43.36
CA LEU A 3 -1.12 -14.68 42.34
C LEU A 3 0.20 -15.19 41.72
N SER A 4 1.08 -15.77 42.52
CA SER A 4 2.34 -16.35 42.01
C SER A 4 2.10 -17.59 41.15
N ILE A 5 1.11 -18.41 41.49
CA ILE A 5 0.74 -19.60 40.71
C ILE A 5 0.15 -19.16 39.36
N VAL A 6 -0.73 -18.14 39.35
CA VAL A 6 -1.29 -17.58 38.11
C VAL A 6 -0.20 -16.99 37.22
N ALA A 7 0.74 -16.21 37.79
CA ALA A 7 1.85 -15.64 37.03
C ALA A 7 2.74 -16.73 36.40
N VAL A 8 3.05 -17.79 37.14
CA VAL A 8 3.83 -18.93 36.61
C VAL A 8 3.04 -19.67 35.53
N ALA A 9 1.75 -19.88 35.70
CA ALA A 9 0.91 -20.53 34.70
C ALA A 9 0.81 -19.71 33.41
N VAL A 10 0.65 -18.39 33.50
CA VAL A 10 0.64 -17.48 32.35
C VAL A 10 1.98 -17.51 31.62
N LEU A 11 3.10 -17.43 32.37
CA LEU A 11 4.44 -17.49 31.78
C LEU A 11 4.70 -18.85 31.10
N ALA A 12 4.31 -19.94 31.74
CA ALA A 12 4.46 -21.29 31.18
C ALA A 12 3.60 -21.45 29.90
N THR A 13 2.36 -20.98 29.92
CA THR A 13 1.48 -20.99 28.73
C THR A 13 2.09 -20.15 27.60
N PHE A 14 2.60 -18.96 27.93
CA PHE A 14 3.28 -18.11 26.95
C PHE A 14 4.50 -18.81 26.31
N VAL A 15 5.39 -19.39 27.13
CA VAL A 15 6.58 -20.10 26.64
C VAL A 15 6.19 -21.30 25.78
N LEU A 16 5.16 -22.06 26.17
CA LEU A 16 4.67 -23.19 25.40
C LEU A 16 4.07 -22.75 24.05
N GLN A 17 3.30 -21.67 24.02
CA GLN A 17 2.73 -21.14 22.78
C GLN A 17 3.78 -20.47 21.89
N ALA A 18 4.78 -19.81 22.47
CA ALA A 18 5.87 -19.17 21.76
C ALA A 18 7.00 -20.15 21.36
N GLN A 19 6.98 -21.41 21.82
CA GLN A 19 8.00 -22.41 21.55
C GLN A 19 8.34 -22.56 20.06
N PRO A 20 7.38 -22.64 19.14
CA PRO A 20 7.70 -22.79 17.70
C PRO A 20 8.47 -21.58 17.11
N ILE A 21 8.31 -20.40 17.72
CA ILE A 21 8.98 -19.15 17.32
C ILE A 21 10.34 -19.03 18.02
N LEU A 22 10.38 -19.33 19.33
CA LEU A 22 11.59 -19.20 20.13
C LEU A 22 12.64 -20.28 19.84
N PHE A 23 12.17 -21.46 19.45
CA PHE A 23 12.99 -22.64 19.16
C PHE A 23 12.52 -23.29 17.86
N PRO A 24 12.70 -22.62 16.70
CA PRO A 24 12.35 -23.21 15.43
C PRO A 24 13.12 -24.51 15.23
N GLY A 25 12.41 -25.57 14.84
CA GLY A 25 13.02 -26.84 14.44
C GLY A 25 13.86 -26.67 13.17
N ALA A 26 14.59 -27.71 12.78
CA ALA A 26 15.26 -27.74 11.50
C ALA A 26 14.25 -27.59 10.36
N THR A 27 14.59 -26.83 9.32
CA THR A 27 13.76 -26.66 8.14
C THR A 27 13.51 -28.02 7.47
N THR A 28 12.26 -28.33 7.19
CA THR A 28 11.89 -29.52 6.44
C THR A 28 11.51 -29.11 5.03
N PHE A 29 12.35 -29.45 4.06
CA PHE A 29 12.07 -29.21 2.66
C PHE A 29 11.14 -30.28 2.07
N ALA A 30 10.40 -29.87 1.05
CA ALA A 30 9.54 -30.80 0.32
C ALA A 30 10.35 -31.83 -0.46
N GLU A 31 9.85 -33.06 -0.54
CA GLU A 31 10.27 -33.99 -1.57
C GLU A 31 9.70 -33.52 -2.91
N ALA A 32 10.52 -32.80 -3.68
CA ALA A 32 10.12 -32.22 -4.96
C ALA A 32 11.31 -32.22 -5.93
N SER A 33 11.02 -32.22 -7.23
CA SER A 33 11.98 -31.98 -8.29
C SER A 33 11.58 -30.75 -9.11
N VAL A 34 12.56 -30.02 -9.63
CA VAL A 34 12.34 -28.85 -10.49
C VAL A 34 12.83 -29.16 -11.90
N GLY A 35 11.88 -29.22 -12.84
CA GLY A 35 12.17 -29.58 -14.23
C GLY A 35 12.72 -28.42 -15.08
N ARG A 36 12.46 -27.16 -14.67
CA ARG A 36 12.85 -25.95 -15.42
C ARG A 36 13.62 -24.98 -14.51
N THR A 37 14.88 -25.29 -14.24
CA THR A 37 15.79 -24.41 -13.50
C THR A 37 16.36 -23.27 -14.36
N ASP A 38 16.11 -23.27 -15.66
CA ASP A 38 16.51 -22.21 -16.61
C ASP A 38 15.58 -20.97 -16.58
N ILE A 39 14.48 -21.03 -15.83
CA ILE A 39 13.48 -19.95 -15.72
C ILE A 39 13.69 -19.20 -14.41
N PRO A 40 14.18 -17.94 -14.44
CA PRO A 40 14.14 -17.07 -13.26
C PRO A 40 12.71 -16.68 -12.91
N VAL A 41 12.43 -16.50 -11.61
CA VAL A 41 11.12 -16.07 -11.11
C VAL A 41 11.26 -14.77 -10.34
N PHE A 42 10.53 -13.74 -10.76
CA PHE A 42 10.39 -12.48 -10.04
C PHE A 42 8.95 -12.30 -9.58
N MET A 43 8.72 -12.29 -8.29
CA MET A 43 7.39 -12.17 -7.71
C MET A 43 7.32 -10.94 -6.80
N VAL A 44 6.36 -10.06 -7.06
CA VAL A 44 6.07 -8.88 -6.24
C VAL A 44 4.66 -8.97 -5.70
N VAL A 45 4.52 -8.86 -4.40
CA VAL A 45 3.25 -8.73 -3.70
C VAL A 45 3.20 -7.34 -3.08
N MET A 46 2.36 -6.47 -3.62
CA MET A 46 2.11 -5.14 -3.06
C MET A 46 1.16 -5.23 -1.87
N ASP A 47 1.25 -4.29 -0.93
CA ASP A 47 0.35 -4.19 0.21
C ASP A 47 -0.70 -3.10 -0.02
N GLU A 48 -1.98 -3.44 0.19
CA GLU A 48 -3.13 -2.53 0.04
C GLU A 48 -3.30 -1.92 -1.37
N ALA A 49 -3.07 -2.67 -2.46
CA ALA A 49 -3.28 -2.16 -3.81
C ALA A 49 -4.60 -2.67 -4.43
N PRO A 50 -5.70 -1.89 -4.38
CA PRO A 50 -6.98 -2.27 -4.96
C PRO A 50 -6.98 -2.08 -6.48
N LEU A 51 -7.63 -2.97 -7.21
CA LEU A 51 -7.70 -2.91 -8.66
C LEU A 51 -8.42 -1.65 -9.15
N TYR A 52 -9.50 -1.20 -8.48
CA TYR A 52 -10.28 -0.03 -8.92
C TYR A 52 -9.43 1.23 -9.07
N ALA A 53 -8.37 1.38 -8.26
CA ALA A 53 -7.53 2.58 -8.27
C ALA A 53 -6.60 2.66 -9.50
N LEU A 54 -6.31 1.51 -10.15
CA LEU A 54 -5.54 1.47 -11.40
C LEU A 54 -6.39 1.82 -12.63
N LEU A 55 -7.72 1.76 -12.53
CA LEU A 55 -8.60 1.77 -13.68
C LEU A 55 -9.10 3.18 -14.02
N GLY A 56 -9.26 3.43 -15.32
CA GLY A 56 -10.13 4.48 -15.85
C GLY A 56 -11.58 3.99 -15.98
N THR A 57 -12.49 4.92 -16.23
CA THR A 57 -13.93 4.63 -16.41
C THR A 57 -14.21 3.74 -17.62
N ASP A 58 -13.27 3.64 -18.57
CA ASP A 58 -13.32 2.74 -19.72
C ASP A 58 -12.98 1.27 -19.38
N GLY A 59 -12.64 0.97 -18.13
CA GLY A 59 -12.26 -0.36 -17.66
C GLY A 59 -10.85 -0.80 -18.08
N ARG A 60 -10.04 0.13 -18.58
CA ARG A 60 -8.61 -0.07 -18.85
C ARG A 60 -7.78 0.51 -17.73
N ILE A 61 -6.51 0.11 -17.67
CA ILE A 61 -5.55 0.76 -16.79
C ILE A 61 -5.40 2.22 -17.24
N ASN A 62 -5.51 3.16 -16.32
CA ASN A 62 -5.28 4.57 -16.59
C ASN A 62 -3.78 4.79 -16.90
N ALA A 63 -3.42 4.80 -18.18
CA ALA A 63 -2.02 4.84 -18.62
C ALA A 63 -1.35 6.20 -18.35
N ASP A 64 -2.11 7.27 -18.22
CA ASP A 64 -1.57 8.59 -17.89
C ASP A 64 -1.10 8.64 -16.43
N ARG A 65 -1.83 7.95 -15.56
CA ARG A 65 -1.52 7.86 -14.13
C ARG A 65 -0.59 6.70 -13.79
N PHE A 66 -0.76 5.55 -14.46
CA PHE A 66 -0.04 4.29 -14.22
C PHE A 66 0.59 3.73 -15.52
N PRO A 67 1.55 4.46 -16.12
CA PRO A 67 2.12 4.08 -17.41
C PRO A 67 2.86 2.74 -17.37
N ASN A 68 3.49 2.38 -16.24
CA ASN A 68 4.27 1.17 -16.13
C ASN A 68 3.39 -0.08 -15.96
N PHE A 69 2.29 0.01 -15.19
CA PHE A 69 1.29 -1.06 -15.17
C PHE A 69 0.59 -1.23 -16.51
N ALA A 70 0.32 -0.13 -17.21
CA ALA A 70 -0.23 -0.19 -18.57
C ALA A 70 0.74 -0.86 -19.55
N GLU A 71 2.04 -0.58 -19.45
CA GLU A 71 3.07 -1.25 -20.24
C GLU A 71 3.23 -2.73 -19.87
N LEU A 72 3.20 -3.05 -18.56
CA LEU A 72 3.22 -4.43 -18.10
C LEU A 72 2.05 -5.24 -18.66
N ALA A 73 0.85 -4.68 -18.67
CA ALA A 73 -0.34 -5.32 -19.23
C ALA A 73 -0.20 -5.61 -20.75
N ARG A 74 0.57 -4.81 -21.48
CA ARG A 74 0.86 -5.06 -22.90
C ARG A 74 1.85 -6.21 -23.16
N GLN A 75 2.53 -6.69 -22.13
CA GLN A 75 3.57 -7.73 -22.21
C GLN A 75 3.30 -8.95 -21.32
N SER A 76 2.19 -8.97 -20.59
CA SER A 76 1.81 -10.03 -19.65
C SER A 76 0.35 -10.43 -19.83
N THR A 77 -0.06 -11.50 -19.17
CA THR A 77 -1.49 -11.81 -19.00
C THR A 77 -2.00 -11.05 -17.76
N TRP A 78 -2.92 -10.13 -17.99
CA TRP A 78 -3.60 -9.39 -16.94
C TRP A 78 -4.89 -10.13 -16.54
N TYR A 79 -4.87 -10.78 -15.36
CA TYR A 79 -6.02 -11.44 -14.77
C TYR A 79 -6.88 -10.42 -14.02
N ARG A 80 -7.72 -9.68 -14.76
CA ARG A 80 -8.46 -8.54 -14.22
C ARG A 80 -9.63 -8.92 -13.31
N ASP A 81 -10.02 -10.19 -13.25
CA ASP A 81 -11.03 -10.70 -12.32
C ASP A 81 -10.43 -11.44 -11.12
N ASN A 82 -9.16 -11.17 -10.81
CA ASN A 82 -8.48 -11.81 -9.68
C ASN A 82 -9.03 -11.35 -8.33
N THR A 83 -8.94 -12.25 -7.33
CA THR A 83 -9.47 -12.03 -5.98
C THR A 83 -8.42 -12.38 -4.93
N ALA A 84 -8.15 -11.45 -4.01
CA ALA A 84 -7.38 -11.69 -2.79
C ALA A 84 -8.10 -12.69 -1.88
N ILE A 85 -7.36 -13.30 -0.95
CA ILE A 85 -7.87 -14.36 -0.07
C ILE A 85 -8.22 -13.89 1.34
N SER A 86 -7.61 -12.80 1.80
CA SER A 86 -7.92 -12.16 3.08
C SER A 86 -7.86 -10.64 2.95
N ASN A 87 -8.36 -9.93 3.95
CA ASN A 87 -8.35 -8.48 4.04
C ASN A 87 -7.24 -7.93 4.93
N PHE A 88 -6.28 -8.77 5.33
CA PHE A 88 -5.11 -8.38 6.12
C PHE A 88 -3.89 -9.18 5.71
N THR A 89 -2.76 -8.51 5.64
CA THR A 89 -1.45 -8.98 5.19
C THR A 89 -0.97 -10.24 5.90
N HIS A 90 -1.11 -10.30 7.23
CA HIS A 90 -0.63 -11.43 8.04
C HIS A 90 -1.33 -12.77 7.75
N GLN A 91 -2.45 -12.72 7.04
CA GLN A 91 -3.17 -13.90 6.53
C GLN A 91 -3.04 -14.03 5.01
N ALA A 92 -3.13 -12.91 4.27
CA ALA A 92 -3.12 -12.93 2.83
C ALA A 92 -1.79 -13.44 2.26
N VAL A 93 -0.65 -12.92 2.74
CA VAL A 93 0.67 -13.31 2.25
C VAL A 93 0.99 -14.78 2.51
N PRO A 94 0.84 -15.32 3.75
CA PRO A 94 1.02 -16.76 3.96
C PRO A 94 0.12 -17.63 3.08
N GLY A 95 -1.13 -17.20 2.88
CA GLY A 95 -2.06 -17.92 2.01
C GLY A 95 -1.65 -17.93 0.54
N ILE A 96 -1.08 -16.85 0.02
CA ILE A 96 -0.48 -16.77 -1.32
C ILE A 96 0.70 -17.74 -1.42
N MET A 97 1.61 -17.70 -0.44
CA MET A 97 2.84 -18.50 -0.44
C MET A 97 2.59 -20.00 -0.25
N ALA A 98 1.47 -20.37 0.37
CA ALA A 98 1.09 -21.77 0.63
C ALA A 98 -0.04 -22.27 -0.29
N SER A 99 -0.66 -21.41 -1.11
CA SER A 99 -1.89 -21.71 -1.86
C SER A 99 -2.98 -22.32 -0.96
N LYS A 100 -3.17 -21.73 0.22
CA LYS A 100 -4.11 -22.22 1.24
C LYS A 100 -4.85 -21.03 1.89
N ILE A 101 -6.15 -21.16 2.07
CA ILE A 101 -6.93 -20.20 2.86
C ILE A 101 -6.41 -20.21 4.30
N PRO A 102 -6.00 -19.07 4.86
CA PRO A 102 -5.47 -18.98 6.22
C PRO A 102 -6.56 -19.31 7.25
N GLU A 103 -6.14 -19.72 8.44
CA GLU A 103 -7.01 -19.87 9.60
C GLU A 103 -6.90 -18.62 10.49
N LYS A 104 -7.99 -18.31 11.20
CA LYS A 104 -8.12 -17.05 11.97
C LYS A 104 -6.93 -16.75 12.88
N ASP A 105 -6.38 -17.76 13.53
CA ASP A 105 -5.35 -17.59 14.55
C ASP A 105 -3.93 -17.92 14.01
N ASP A 106 -3.80 -18.12 12.70
CA ASP A 106 -2.51 -18.37 12.06
C ASP A 106 -1.66 -17.10 12.08
N SER A 107 -0.54 -17.16 12.81
CA SER A 107 0.48 -16.10 12.76
C SER A 107 1.39 -16.30 11.53
N PRO A 108 1.94 -15.23 10.94
CA PRO A 108 2.63 -15.29 9.65
C PRO A 108 4.08 -15.79 9.77
N PHE A 109 4.28 -16.94 10.40
CA PHE A 109 5.60 -17.52 10.65
C PHE A 109 5.73 -18.92 10.04
N LEU A 110 6.93 -19.28 9.63
CA LEU A 110 7.28 -20.59 9.07
C LEU A 110 6.71 -21.77 9.88
N ALA A 111 6.78 -21.69 11.21
CA ALA A 111 6.33 -22.77 12.10
C ALA A 111 4.84 -23.12 11.94
N LEU A 112 3.99 -22.13 11.55
CA LEU A 112 2.55 -22.35 11.30
C LEU A 112 2.24 -22.55 9.83
N HIS A 113 3.16 -22.16 8.93
CA HIS A 113 3.07 -22.32 7.49
C HIS A 113 4.27 -23.13 6.93
N PRO A 114 4.51 -24.36 7.42
CA PRO A 114 5.71 -25.11 7.04
C PRO A 114 5.70 -25.58 5.58
N LYS A 115 4.55 -25.58 4.93
CA LYS A 115 4.39 -25.88 3.50
C LYS A 115 4.14 -24.59 2.74
N ASN A 116 5.21 -23.98 2.21
CA ASN A 116 5.15 -22.75 1.44
C ASN A 116 6.18 -22.78 0.29
N ILE A 117 6.18 -21.77 -0.57
CA ILE A 117 7.05 -21.68 -1.74
C ILE A 117 8.55 -21.83 -1.38
N PHE A 118 8.97 -21.32 -0.22
CA PHE A 118 10.37 -21.34 0.21
C PHE A 118 10.83 -22.74 0.62
N THR A 119 10.00 -23.47 1.37
CA THR A 119 10.27 -24.86 1.76
C THR A 119 10.06 -25.84 0.62
N LEU A 120 9.36 -25.43 -0.43
CA LEU A 120 9.20 -26.22 -1.64
C LEU A 120 10.41 -26.12 -2.57
N LEU A 121 10.99 -24.91 -2.70
CA LEU A 121 12.00 -24.61 -3.73
C LEU A 121 13.41 -24.31 -3.17
N GLY A 122 13.54 -23.95 -1.89
CA GLY A 122 14.74 -23.34 -1.35
C GLY A 122 15.99 -24.22 -1.29
N ASP A 123 15.84 -25.55 -1.33
CA ASP A 123 16.94 -26.50 -1.45
C ASP A 123 17.23 -26.94 -2.91
N LYS A 124 16.50 -26.38 -3.89
CA LYS A 124 16.55 -26.79 -5.30
C LYS A 124 17.00 -25.69 -6.25
N ILE A 125 16.65 -24.45 -5.95
CA ILE A 125 17.05 -23.25 -6.69
C ILE A 125 17.49 -22.17 -5.69
N ASP A 126 18.16 -21.13 -6.18
CA ASP A 126 18.53 -19.97 -5.37
C ASP A 126 17.29 -19.13 -5.06
N VAL A 127 16.91 -19.07 -3.79
CA VAL A 127 15.70 -18.37 -3.32
C VAL A 127 16.09 -17.28 -2.33
N ASP A 128 15.57 -16.08 -2.52
CA ASP A 128 15.61 -15.00 -1.53
C ASP A 128 14.30 -14.21 -1.50
N ALA A 129 14.03 -13.58 -0.35
CA ALA A 129 12.77 -12.88 -0.13
C ALA A 129 12.92 -11.64 0.76
N THR A 130 12.16 -10.60 0.44
CA THR A 130 11.91 -9.45 1.31
C THR A 130 10.56 -9.64 1.99
N GLU A 131 10.54 -9.86 3.30
CA GLU A 131 9.35 -10.17 4.09
C GLU A 131 9.21 -9.23 5.30
N PRO A 132 8.76 -7.98 5.13
CA PRO A 132 8.73 -6.99 6.22
C PRO A 132 7.66 -7.29 7.29
N VAL A 133 6.65 -8.10 7.00
CA VAL A 133 5.53 -8.43 7.91
C VAL A 133 5.46 -9.91 8.24
N THR A 134 5.93 -10.75 7.32
CA THR A 134 5.92 -12.21 7.48
C THR A 134 7.32 -12.75 7.75
N SER A 135 7.42 -14.00 8.16
CA SER A 135 8.68 -14.70 8.38
C SER A 135 8.49 -16.17 7.97
N LEU A 136 8.26 -16.36 6.68
CA LEU A 136 7.95 -17.66 6.07
C LEU A 136 9.17 -18.31 5.43
N CYS A 137 10.15 -17.50 4.98
CA CYS A 137 11.38 -18.01 4.42
C CYS A 137 12.31 -18.50 5.54
N PRO A 138 12.80 -19.76 5.47
CA PRO A 138 13.76 -20.25 6.42
C PRO A 138 15.07 -19.45 6.39
N THR A 139 15.72 -19.27 7.56
CA THR A 139 16.99 -18.54 7.69
C THR A 139 18.18 -19.22 7.02
N ASP A 140 18.09 -20.50 6.74
CA ASP A 140 19.05 -21.27 5.98
C ASP A 140 18.85 -21.18 4.46
N VAL A 141 17.76 -20.53 4.02
CA VAL A 141 17.44 -20.27 2.61
C VAL A 141 17.63 -18.78 2.27
N CYS A 142 16.94 -17.89 2.97
CA CYS A 142 16.96 -16.46 2.66
C CYS A 142 17.96 -15.69 3.51
N SER A 143 18.86 -14.97 2.83
CA SER A 143 19.94 -14.22 3.47
C SER A 143 19.48 -12.94 4.16
N ASN A 144 18.37 -12.35 3.69
CA ASN A 144 17.85 -11.06 4.14
C ASN A 144 16.78 -11.15 5.25
N THR A 145 16.50 -12.34 5.75
CA THR A 145 15.64 -12.48 6.91
C THR A 145 16.39 -12.01 8.15
N GLU A 146 16.02 -10.86 8.71
CA GLU A 146 16.48 -10.43 10.06
C GLU A 146 15.94 -11.37 11.16
N GLN A 147 15.86 -12.64 10.90
CA GLN A 147 15.59 -13.64 11.94
C GLN A 147 16.80 -13.73 12.82
N ALA A 148 16.64 -13.12 13.96
CA ALA A 148 17.65 -13.09 15.00
C ALA A 148 17.96 -14.48 15.51
N THR A 149 18.97 -15.11 14.96
CA THR A 149 19.53 -16.31 15.54
C THR A 149 20.21 -15.96 16.86
N GLY A 150 19.60 -16.36 17.97
CA GLY A 150 20.17 -16.25 19.31
C GLY A 150 19.53 -15.23 20.24
N PHE A 151 19.68 -15.48 21.54
CA PHE A 151 19.21 -14.62 22.63
C PHE A 151 20.01 -13.31 22.66
N SER A 152 19.30 -12.17 22.56
CA SER A 152 19.87 -10.83 22.75
C SER A 152 19.14 -10.10 23.86
N GLY A 153 19.87 -9.65 24.88
CA GLY A 153 19.29 -8.88 25.98
C GLY A 153 18.66 -7.57 25.53
N SER A 154 19.17 -6.92 24.49
CA SER A 154 18.60 -5.72 23.91
C SER A 154 17.25 -5.99 23.23
N ARG A 155 17.13 -7.12 22.53
CA ARG A 155 15.85 -7.54 21.90
C ARG A 155 14.82 -7.94 22.93
N LEU A 156 15.20 -8.68 23.97
CA LEU A 156 14.30 -8.97 25.07
C LEU A 156 13.80 -7.69 25.72
N TRP A 157 14.65 -6.69 25.89
CA TRP A 157 14.27 -5.41 26.47
C TRP A 157 13.34 -4.61 25.56
N SER A 158 13.58 -4.60 24.25
CA SER A 158 12.67 -3.99 23.28
C SER A 158 11.31 -4.67 23.30
N PHE A 159 11.28 -6.00 23.24
CA PHE A 159 10.06 -6.79 23.33
C PHE A 159 9.28 -6.53 24.63
N LEU A 160 9.97 -6.46 25.79
CA LEU A 160 9.32 -6.17 27.06
C LEU A 160 8.71 -4.76 27.09
N LYS A 161 9.37 -3.77 26.49
CA LYS A 161 8.81 -2.41 26.35
C LYS A 161 7.55 -2.42 25.50
N ASP A 162 7.59 -3.05 24.35
CA ASP A 162 6.45 -3.14 23.44
C ASP A 162 5.28 -3.89 24.11
N ALA A 163 5.57 -5.00 24.76
CA ALA A 163 4.58 -5.75 25.52
C ALA A 163 3.94 -4.93 26.64
N LEU A 164 4.71 -4.10 27.35
CA LEU A 164 4.19 -3.20 28.38
C LEU A 164 3.31 -2.10 27.80
N VAL A 165 3.65 -1.54 26.64
CA VAL A 165 2.81 -0.54 25.95
C VAL A 165 1.48 -1.19 25.54
N VAL A 166 1.51 -2.34 24.87
CA VAL A 166 0.30 -3.08 24.46
C VAL A 166 -0.55 -3.46 25.69
N TYR A 167 0.08 -3.96 26.76
CA TYR A 167 -0.62 -4.27 28.00
C TYR A 167 -1.26 -3.04 28.63
N GLY A 168 -0.54 -1.90 28.66
CA GLY A 168 -1.06 -0.63 29.14
C GLY A 168 -2.27 -0.14 28.33
N GLN A 169 -2.17 -0.21 26.99
CA GLN A 169 -3.28 0.16 26.09
C GLN A 169 -4.53 -0.72 26.31
N ARG A 170 -4.38 -1.97 26.72
CA ARG A 170 -5.49 -2.91 26.94
C ARG A 170 -6.09 -2.84 28.34
N THR A 171 -5.31 -2.51 29.37
CA THR A 171 -5.73 -2.65 30.78
C THR A 171 -5.97 -1.33 31.49
N LEU A 172 -5.33 -0.23 31.05
CA LEU A 172 -5.50 1.06 31.70
C LEU A 172 -6.81 1.75 31.31
N PRO A 173 -7.40 2.57 32.22
CA PRO A 173 -8.54 3.41 31.87
C PRO A 173 -8.22 4.39 30.73
N TYR A 174 -9.24 4.76 29.95
CA TYR A 174 -9.11 5.59 28.76
C TYR A 174 -8.26 6.86 28.96
N TYR A 175 -8.45 7.58 30.07
CA TYR A 175 -7.69 8.79 30.37
C TYR A 175 -6.19 8.54 30.61
N SER A 176 -5.83 7.38 31.17
CA SER A 176 -4.42 7.01 31.42
C SER A 176 -3.72 6.48 30.17
N ARG A 177 -4.47 6.03 29.15
CA ARG A 177 -3.95 5.54 27.87
C ARG A 177 -3.47 6.64 26.94
N ARG A 178 -3.98 7.88 27.10
CA ARG A 178 -3.66 9.02 26.23
C ARG A 178 -2.16 9.36 26.17
N GLY A 179 -1.39 8.97 27.18
CA GLY A 179 0.06 9.18 27.23
C GLY A 179 0.89 7.98 26.74
N LEU A 180 0.25 6.89 26.34
CA LEU A 180 0.94 5.74 25.77
C LEU A 180 1.01 5.84 24.24
N PRO A 181 2.10 5.34 23.63
CA PRO A 181 2.20 5.23 22.17
C PRO A 181 1.02 4.46 21.59
N ASP A 182 0.60 4.85 20.39
CA ASP A 182 -0.43 4.15 19.65
C ASP A 182 0.09 2.78 19.18
N THR A 183 -0.75 1.76 19.33
CA THR A 183 -0.43 0.38 18.94
C THR A 183 -1.23 -0.11 17.73
N GLU A 184 -2.12 0.75 17.17
CA GLU A 184 -2.99 0.36 16.06
C GLU A 184 -2.31 0.57 14.70
N HIS A 185 -1.23 1.37 14.64
CA HIS A 185 -0.58 1.83 13.42
C HIS A 185 0.88 1.39 13.29
N GLY A 186 1.36 0.45 14.09
CA GLY A 186 2.74 -0.03 14.06
C GLY A 186 2.87 -1.51 14.40
N TRP A 187 3.89 -2.14 13.86
CA TRP A 187 4.18 -3.58 14.03
C TRP A 187 5.18 -3.86 15.18
N GLY A 188 5.55 -2.84 15.94
CA GLY A 188 6.50 -2.92 17.05
C GLY A 188 7.29 -1.62 17.20
N GLY A 189 8.21 -1.56 18.18
CA GLY A 189 8.99 -0.36 18.46
C GLY A 189 8.19 0.76 19.11
N PHE A 190 7.06 0.47 19.74
CA PHE A 190 6.15 1.43 20.36
C PHE A 190 6.79 2.30 21.46
N GLY A 191 7.94 1.90 21.96
CA GLY A 191 8.72 2.68 22.93
C GLY A 191 9.81 3.56 22.30
N ALA A 192 9.89 3.65 20.97
CA ALA A 192 10.84 4.54 20.28
C ALA A 192 10.37 6.00 20.37
N VAL A 193 11.33 6.93 20.44
CA VAL A 193 11.03 8.36 20.44
C VAL A 193 10.35 8.73 19.12
N GLU A 194 9.21 9.40 19.20
CA GLU A 194 8.32 9.77 18.08
C GLU A 194 9.06 10.31 16.84
N SER A 195 10.16 11.04 17.02
CA SER A 195 10.96 11.58 15.92
C SER A 195 11.69 10.52 15.09
N ARG A 196 12.17 9.41 15.70
CA ARG A 196 12.81 8.30 14.96
C ARG A 196 11.79 7.45 14.22
N PHE A 197 10.64 7.23 14.85
CA PHE A 197 9.55 6.48 14.24
C PHE A 197 9.00 7.19 13.00
N VAL A 198 8.72 8.50 13.11
CA VAL A 198 8.28 9.33 11.98
C VAL A 198 9.32 9.34 10.85
N GLU A 199 10.60 9.40 11.14
CA GLU A 199 11.66 9.36 10.13
C GLU A 199 11.74 7.97 9.45
N GLN A 200 11.67 6.89 10.22
CA GLN A 200 11.60 5.53 9.67
C GLN A 200 10.36 5.32 8.81
N MET A 201 9.23 5.90 9.17
CA MET A 201 8.01 5.82 8.37
C MET A 201 8.12 6.61 7.07
N LYS A 202 8.72 7.81 7.10
CA LYS A 202 8.93 8.65 5.91
C LYS A 202 9.85 8.00 4.89
N THR A 203 10.96 7.45 5.33
CA THR A 203 11.90 6.72 4.47
C THR A 203 11.36 5.32 4.13
N GLY A 204 10.44 4.79 4.93
CA GLY A 204 9.87 3.45 4.79
C GLY A 204 9.18 3.23 3.45
N ALA A 205 8.31 4.15 3.01
CA ALA A 205 7.59 4.00 1.73
C ALA A 205 8.57 3.97 0.54
N LEU A 206 9.55 4.87 0.52
CA LEU A 206 10.59 4.86 -0.52
C LEU A 206 11.48 3.61 -0.41
N GLY A 207 11.84 3.19 0.80
CA GLY A 207 12.60 1.96 1.04
C GLY A 207 11.88 0.72 0.53
N GLN A 208 10.56 0.67 0.73
CA GLN A 208 9.72 -0.43 0.22
C GLN A 208 9.57 -0.39 -1.32
N ALA A 209 9.46 0.79 -1.91
CA ALA A 209 9.48 0.94 -3.36
C ALA A 209 10.84 0.52 -3.94
N ASN A 210 11.94 0.95 -3.31
CA ASN A 210 13.29 0.54 -3.70
C ASN A 210 13.52 -0.96 -3.55
N ALA A 211 12.93 -1.63 -2.55
CA ALA A 211 13.04 -3.09 -2.39
C ALA A 211 12.54 -3.85 -3.63
N ILE A 212 11.55 -3.32 -4.36
CA ILE A 212 11.09 -3.90 -5.62
C ILE A 212 12.22 -3.87 -6.68
N VAL A 213 12.92 -2.74 -6.79
CA VAL A 213 14.02 -2.55 -7.74
C VAL A 213 15.24 -3.39 -7.34
N GLU A 214 15.58 -3.41 -6.06
CA GLU A 214 16.68 -4.24 -5.53
C GLU A 214 16.40 -5.74 -5.74
N GLY A 215 15.18 -6.21 -5.49
CA GLY A 215 14.80 -7.60 -5.77
C GLY A 215 15.00 -8.00 -7.25
N ALA A 216 14.75 -7.07 -8.18
CA ALA A 216 15.06 -7.30 -9.60
C ALA A 216 16.58 -7.36 -9.88
N ARG A 217 17.38 -6.51 -9.22
CA ARG A 217 18.85 -6.54 -9.32
C ARG A 217 19.42 -7.83 -8.74
N ASP A 218 18.94 -8.23 -7.57
CA ASP A 218 19.34 -9.48 -6.92
C ASP A 218 19.00 -10.69 -7.77
N LEU A 219 17.85 -10.69 -8.47
CA LEU A 219 17.53 -11.74 -9.42
C LEU A 219 18.53 -11.78 -10.58
N VAL A 220 18.87 -10.62 -11.14
CA VAL A 220 19.89 -10.52 -12.21
C VAL A 220 21.22 -11.09 -11.74
N ASP A 221 21.67 -10.75 -10.54
CA ASP A 221 22.93 -11.22 -10.00
C ASP A 221 22.91 -12.73 -9.73
N ALA A 222 21.83 -13.26 -9.19
CA ALA A 222 21.65 -14.69 -8.99
C ALA A 222 21.75 -15.47 -10.30
N THR A 223 21.18 -14.96 -11.39
CA THR A 223 21.21 -15.66 -12.70
C THR A 223 22.59 -15.73 -13.35
N LYS A 224 23.59 -15.02 -12.82
CA LYS A 224 24.99 -15.09 -13.31
C LYS A 224 25.75 -16.31 -12.78
N GLY A 225 25.31 -16.86 -11.64
CA GLY A 225 26.07 -17.89 -10.91
C GLY A 225 25.40 -19.26 -10.81
N VAL A 226 24.08 -19.34 -10.94
CA VAL A 226 23.30 -20.56 -10.69
C VAL A 226 22.25 -20.81 -11.75
N THR A 227 21.81 -22.07 -11.83
CA THR A 227 20.68 -22.47 -12.65
C THR A 227 19.41 -22.41 -11.80
N GLY A 228 18.57 -21.42 -12.03
CA GLY A 228 17.32 -21.19 -11.33
C GLY A 228 17.44 -20.26 -10.14
N ALA A 229 16.63 -19.21 -10.15
CA ALA A 229 16.55 -18.26 -9.05
C ALA A 229 15.10 -17.78 -8.88
N LEU A 230 14.69 -17.57 -7.63
CA LEU A 230 13.42 -16.93 -7.27
C LEU A 230 13.70 -15.75 -6.35
N ARG A 231 13.18 -14.59 -6.70
CA ARG A 231 13.14 -13.43 -5.80
C ARG A 231 11.70 -13.03 -5.55
N LEU A 232 11.33 -13.02 -4.28
CA LEU A 232 10.02 -12.58 -3.82
C LEU A 232 10.16 -11.29 -3.04
N VAL A 233 9.40 -10.28 -3.41
CA VAL A 233 9.34 -9.00 -2.70
C VAL A 233 7.92 -8.76 -2.25
N HIS A 234 7.68 -8.84 -0.96
CA HIS A 234 6.49 -8.26 -0.35
C HIS A 234 6.81 -6.80 0.00
N ALA A 235 6.21 -5.87 -0.72
CA ALA A 235 6.49 -4.44 -0.56
C ALA A 235 5.31 -3.74 0.12
N LEU A 236 5.56 -3.07 1.27
CA LEU A 236 4.54 -2.34 2.02
C LEU A 236 4.13 -1.02 1.33
N VAL A 237 4.01 -1.05 0.02
CA VAL A 237 3.47 0.04 -0.80
C VAL A 237 2.40 -0.51 -1.73
N PRO A 238 1.32 0.26 -1.92
CA PRO A 238 1.01 1.61 -1.46
C PRO A 238 0.34 1.72 -0.06
N HIS A 239 0.55 0.77 0.87
CA HIS A 239 -0.01 0.80 2.24
C HIS A 239 0.27 2.12 2.97
N ALA A 240 -0.64 2.52 3.85
CA ALA A 240 -0.45 3.67 4.75
C ALA A 240 0.78 3.47 5.68
N PRO A 241 1.43 4.55 6.10
CA PRO A 241 1.12 5.97 5.87
C PRO A 241 1.60 6.47 4.49
N TRP A 242 0.81 7.33 3.88
CA TRP A 242 1.05 7.80 2.52
C TRP A 242 1.94 9.05 2.53
N TYR A 243 3.24 8.84 2.38
CA TYR A 243 4.26 9.89 2.36
C TYR A 243 4.92 10.07 1.00
N MET A 244 4.91 9.06 0.15
CA MET A 244 5.61 9.09 -1.12
C MET A 244 4.76 9.79 -2.19
N THR A 245 5.41 10.71 -2.92
CA THR A 245 4.83 11.39 -4.08
C THR A 245 5.04 10.56 -5.37
N PRO A 246 4.39 10.91 -6.48
CA PRO A 246 4.58 10.25 -7.77
C PRO A 246 6.03 10.19 -8.25
N ASP A 247 6.83 11.21 -7.96
CA ASP A 247 8.25 11.29 -8.28
C ASP A 247 9.17 10.76 -7.18
N GLN A 248 8.59 10.02 -6.21
CA GLN A 248 9.29 9.37 -5.10
C GLN A 248 9.98 10.34 -4.12
N ARG A 249 9.59 11.60 -4.09
CA ARG A 249 9.90 12.49 -2.98
C ARG A 249 9.00 12.18 -1.78
N ILE A 250 9.33 12.77 -0.63
CA ILE A 250 8.65 12.49 0.63
C ILE A 250 7.91 13.73 1.12
N THR A 251 6.60 13.65 1.27
CA THR A 251 5.82 14.76 1.85
C THR A 251 6.10 14.90 3.34
N SER A 252 6.23 16.14 3.79
CA SER A 252 6.65 16.46 5.16
C SER A 252 5.57 16.29 6.22
N ILE A 253 4.31 16.18 5.83
CA ILE A 253 3.18 16.13 6.76
C ILE A 253 2.63 14.70 6.86
N PRO A 254 2.79 14.06 8.04
CA PRO A 254 2.09 12.82 8.31
C PRO A 254 0.61 13.13 8.56
N VAL A 255 -0.29 12.43 7.89
CA VAL A 255 -1.67 12.36 8.33
C VAL A 255 -2.02 10.93 8.64
N TYR A 256 -2.33 10.73 9.87
CA TYR A 256 -2.88 9.51 10.40
C TYR A 256 -4.39 9.69 10.49
N SER A 257 -5.13 9.18 9.56
CA SER A 257 -6.54 8.90 9.80
C SER A 257 -6.89 7.62 9.10
N THR A 258 -6.86 6.56 9.85
CA THR A 258 -7.41 5.26 9.42
C THR A 258 -8.92 5.21 9.61
N THR A 259 -9.47 6.17 10.33
CA THR A 259 -10.90 6.37 10.50
C THR A 259 -11.29 7.70 9.89
N SER A 260 -12.10 7.66 8.84
CA SER A 260 -12.88 8.81 8.45
C SER A 260 -13.74 9.19 9.64
N ASN A 261 -13.33 10.22 10.37
CA ASN A 261 -14.21 10.85 11.35
C ASN A 261 -15.15 11.80 10.58
N PRO A 262 -16.46 11.52 10.50
CA PRO A 262 -17.40 12.38 9.80
C PRO A 262 -17.43 13.82 10.36
N GLU A 263 -16.98 14.00 11.61
CA GLU A 263 -16.97 15.30 12.30
C GLU A 263 -15.73 16.16 11.93
N MET A 264 -14.71 15.59 11.27
CA MET A 264 -13.45 16.27 10.93
C MET A 264 -13.32 16.63 9.44
N GLY A 265 -14.42 16.76 8.72
CA GLY A 265 -14.40 17.07 7.28
C GLY A 265 -14.01 15.87 6.41
N ASP A 266 -13.73 16.11 5.12
CA ASP A 266 -13.58 15.08 4.10
C ASP A 266 -12.17 14.44 4.05
N GLY A 267 -11.63 14.06 5.21
CA GLY A 267 -10.32 13.41 5.31
C GLY A 267 -10.22 12.09 4.51
N THR A 268 -11.36 11.51 4.12
CA THR A 268 -11.40 10.31 3.26
C THR A 268 -10.91 10.63 1.85
N ARG A 269 -11.31 11.78 1.29
CA ARG A 269 -10.85 12.25 -0.02
C ARG A 269 -9.36 12.54 -0.01
N ASP A 270 -8.88 13.30 0.98
CA ASP A 270 -7.46 13.63 1.11
C ASP A 270 -6.61 12.37 1.27
N ASN A 271 -7.09 11.39 2.02
CA ASN A 271 -6.43 10.10 2.17
C ASN A 271 -6.38 9.33 0.84
N TYR A 272 -7.46 9.37 0.05
CA TYR A 272 -7.47 8.73 -1.27
C TYR A 272 -6.51 9.41 -2.26
N GLN A 273 -6.45 10.76 -2.26
CA GLN A 273 -5.50 11.50 -3.09
C GLN A 273 -4.04 11.14 -2.76
N ARG A 274 -3.70 11.04 -1.47
CA ARG A 274 -2.35 10.66 -1.02
C ARG A 274 -2.03 9.20 -1.31
N PHE A 275 -3.01 8.32 -1.12
CA PHE A 275 -2.89 6.93 -1.53
C PHE A 275 -2.55 6.84 -3.02
N LEU A 276 -3.26 7.59 -3.88
CA LEU A 276 -2.97 7.62 -5.32
C LEU A 276 -1.56 8.12 -5.61
N HIS A 277 -1.08 9.18 -4.95
CA HIS A 277 0.29 9.64 -5.10
C HIS A 277 1.31 8.53 -4.80
N GLN A 278 1.16 7.83 -3.67
CA GLN A 278 2.05 6.73 -3.30
C GLN A 278 1.92 5.56 -4.27
N PHE A 279 0.73 5.27 -4.78
CA PHE A 279 0.53 4.20 -5.74
C PHE A 279 1.17 4.51 -7.10
N ILE A 280 1.14 5.77 -7.56
CA ILE A 280 1.87 6.22 -8.75
C ILE A 280 3.39 6.10 -8.53
N GLY A 281 3.90 6.46 -7.35
CA GLY A 281 5.30 6.23 -7.00
C GLY A 281 5.68 4.75 -6.97
N THR A 282 4.74 3.87 -6.61
CA THR A 282 4.90 2.41 -6.68
C THR A 282 4.93 1.91 -8.13
N ASP A 283 4.06 2.44 -9.00
CA ASP A 283 4.08 2.16 -10.45
C ASP A 283 5.44 2.46 -11.06
N ARG A 284 6.06 3.58 -10.66
CA ARG A 284 7.41 3.93 -11.09
C ARG A 284 8.44 2.87 -10.68
N ALA A 285 8.42 2.41 -9.43
CA ALA A 285 9.34 1.37 -8.95
C ALA A 285 9.16 0.04 -9.71
N ILE A 286 7.91 -0.33 -10.04
CA ILE A 286 7.63 -1.49 -10.91
C ILE A 286 8.27 -1.30 -12.29
N GLY A 287 8.14 -0.11 -12.89
CA GLY A 287 8.76 0.21 -14.19
C GLY A 287 10.28 0.14 -14.16
N GLU A 288 10.90 0.65 -13.09
CA GLU A 288 12.35 0.57 -12.89
C GLU A 288 12.82 -0.88 -12.73
N ALA A 289 12.12 -1.71 -11.96
CA ALA A 289 12.43 -3.13 -11.82
C ALA A 289 12.33 -3.89 -13.17
N ILE A 290 11.30 -3.62 -13.95
CA ILE A 290 11.16 -4.18 -15.32
C ILE A 290 12.31 -3.74 -16.22
N THR A 291 12.75 -2.49 -16.10
CA THR A 291 13.89 -1.94 -16.87
C THR A 291 15.18 -2.69 -16.51
N VAL A 292 15.45 -2.93 -15.22
CA VAL A 292 16.59 -3.72 -14.75
C VAL A 292 16.61 -5.11 -15.39
N LEU A 293 15.47 -5.82 -15.43
CA LEU A 293 15.37 -7.15 -16.03
C LEU A 293 15.57 -7.11 -17.56
N LYS A 294 15.08 -6.06 -18.24
CA LYS A 294 15.24 -5.86 -19.67
C LYS A 294 16.69 -5.55 -20.07
N GLU A 295 17.32 -4.61 -19.36
CA GLU A 295 18.73 -4.22 -19.58
C GLU A 295 19.70 -5.38 -19.36
N ALA A 296 19.40 -6.24 -18.38
CA ALA A 296 20.16 -7.46 -18.12
C ALA A 296 19.89 -8.58 -19.16
N GLY A 297 18.94 -8.40 -20.08
CA GLY A 297 18.59 -9.40 -21.09
C GLY A 297 17.92 -10.65 -20.56
N ILE A 298 17.37 -10.61 -19.33
CA ILE A 298 16.69 -11.77 -18.74
C ILE A 298 15.16 -11.65 -18.78
N TRP A 299 14.60 -10.50 -19.12
CA TRP A 299 13.17 -10.24 -19.15
C TRP A 299 12.37 -11.32 -19.88
N ASP A 300 12.80 -11.68 -21.10
CA ASP A 300 12.05 -12.63 -21.92
C ASP A 300 11.91 -14.00 -21.26
N LYS A 301 12.95 -14.51 -20.65
CA LYS A 301 12.97 -15.84 -20.01
C LYS A 301 12.38 -15.85 -18.59
N THR A 302 12.24 -14.69 -17.94
CA THR A 302 11.77 -14.59 -16.56
C THR A 302 10.25 -14.80 -16.47
N LEU A 303 9.79 -15.61 -15.52
CA LEU A 303 8.42 -15.59 -15.05
C LEU A 303 8.27 -14.40 -14.10
N VAL A 304 7.40 -13.44 -14.44
CA VAL A 304 7.13 -12.30 -13.57
C VAL A 304 5.69 -12.40 -13.06
N VAL A 305 5.51 -12.32 -11.75
CA VAL A 305 4.21 -12.28 -11.09
C VAL A 305 4.12 -11.00 -10.27
N ILE A 306 3.17 -10.13 -10.59
CA ILE A 306 2.90 -8.90 -9.82
C ILE A 306 1.45 -8.92 -9.38
N THR A 307 1.23 -8.85 -8.07
CA THR A 307 -0.11 -8.85 -7.48
C THR A 307 -0.14 -7.96 -6.23
N ALA A 308 -1.28 -7.93 -5.54
CA ALA A 308 -1.38 -7.39 -4.19
C ALA A 308 -1.98 -8.42 -3.24
N ASP A 309 -1.65 -8.29 -1.97
CA ASP A 309 -2.17 -9.15 -0.91
C ASP A 309 -3.67 -8.89 -0.66
N HIS A 310 -4.08 -7.63 -0.60
CA HIS A 310 -5.46 -7.14 -0.57
C HIS A 310 -5.54 -5.68 -1.03
N GLY A 311 -6.75 -5.14 -1.07
CA GLY A 311 -7.01 -3.73 -1.35
C GLY A 311 -7.42 -2.95 -0.10
N ILE A 312 -7.86 -1.73 -0.33
CA ILE A 312 -8.31 -0.77 0.68
C ILE A 312 -9.56 -0.05 0.19
N SER A 313 -10.41 0.43 1.10
CA SER A 313 -11.67 1.11 0.77
C SER A 313 -11.72 2.50 1.38
N PHE A 314 -12.01 3.52 0.56
CA PHE A 314 -12.13 4.92 0.98
C PHE A 314 -13.61 5.35 0.96
N VAL A 315 -14.40 4.78 1.86
CA VAL A 315 -15.83 5.14 2.03
C VAL A 315 -15.99 5.95 3.32
N PRO A 316 -16.54 7.18 3.26
CA PRO A 316 -16.74 8.02 4.43
C PRO A 316 -17.46 7.31 5.57
N GLY A 317 -16.97 7.50 6.81
CA GLY A 317 -17.54 6.88 8.01
C GLY A 317 -17.28 5.37 8.15
N LYS A 318 -16.45 4.77 7.29
CA LYS A 318 -16.10 3.34 7.36
C LYS A 318 -14.60 3.13 7.62
N GLN A 319 -14.28 2.09 8.35
CA GLN A 319 -12.88 1.66 8.50
C GLN A 319 -12.35 1.08 7.19
N GLN A 320 -11.13 1.43 6.82
CA GLN A 320 -10.59 1.17 5.49
C GLN A 320 -10.48 -0.33 5.12
N ARG A 321 -10.19 -1.22 6.07
CA ARG A 321 -10.01 -2.66 5.83
C ARG A 321 -11.08 -3.56 6.48
N ASN A 322 -11.65 -3.14 7.60
CA ASN A 322 -12.67 -3.95 8.27
C ASN A 322 -13.96 -3.97 7.45
N VAL A 323 -14.24 -5.11 6.87
CA VAL A 323 -15.39 -5.30 5.98
C VAL A 323 -16.40 -6.27 6.56
N VAL A 324 -17.67 -5.95 6.40
CA VAL A 324 -18.76 -6.90 6.59
C VAL A 324 -19.06 -7.52 5.23
N LEU A 325 -19.03 -8.85 5.13
CA LEU A 325 -19.17 -9.56 3.84
C LEU A 325 -20.50 -9.27 3.07
N LYS A 326 -21.48 -8.69 3.75
CA LYS A 326 -22.74 -8.22 3.11
C LYS A 326 -22.58 -6.88 2.40
N ASP A 327 -21.54 -6.09 2.73
CA ASP A 327 -21.21 -4.82 2.08
C ASP A 327 -20.40 -5.12 0.81
N ARG A 328 -21.12 -5.47 -0.26
CA ARG A 328 -20.51 -6.00 -1.50
C ARG A 328 -19.64 -4.98 -2.20
N ASP A 329 -19.91 -3.70 -2.08
CA ASP A 329 -19.07 -2.65 -2.65
C ASP A 329 -17.69 -2.61 -1.99
N ARG A 330 -17.65 -2.68 -0.66
CA ARG A 330 -16.38 -2.71 0.06
C ARG A 330 -15.67 -4.07 -0.06
N VAL A 331 -16.41 -5.15 -0.26
CA VAL A 331 -15.81 -6.45 -0.63
C VAL A 331 -15.06 -6.32 -1.97
N LEU A 332 -15.63 -5.64 -2.96
CA LEU A 332 -14.95 -5.36 -4.22
C LEU A 332 -13.70 -4.50 -4.03
N ASP A 333 -13.79 -3.43 -3.23
CA ASP A 333 -12.66 -2.53 -2.96
C ASP A 333 -11.46 -3.28 -2.33
N ILE A 334 -11.73 -4.26 -1.47
CA ILE A 334 -10.70 -4.92 -0.67
C ILE A 334 -10.20 -6.21 -1.32
N TYR A 335 -11.08 -6.96 -1.97
CA TYR A 335 -10.70 -8.28 -2.48
C TYR A 335 -10.41 -8.31 -3.99
N LYS A 336 -10.80 -7.29 -4.78
CA LYS A 336 -10.36 -7.20 -6.18
C LYS A 336 -9.00 -6.52 -6.26
N VAL A 337 -7.99 -7.29 -6.63
CA VAL A 337 -6.60 -6.86 -6.68
C VAL A 337 -6.00 -7.03 -8.08
N PRO A 338 -5.06 -6.15 -8.49
CA PRO A 338 -4.36 -6.32 -9.75
C PRO A 338 -3.52 -7.59 -9.73
N THR A 339 -3.53 -8.32 -10.86
CA THR A 339 -2.68 -9.50 -11.00
C THR A 339 -2.21 -9.64 -12.43
N PHE A 340 -0.89 -9.60 -12.59
CA PHE A 340 -0.19 -9.72 -13.86
C PHE A 340 0.76 -10.90 -13.79
N VAL A 341 0.66 -11.79 -14.78
CA VAL A 341 1.59 -12.91 -14.94
C VAL A 341 2.21 -12.81 -16.33
N LYS A 342 3.50 -12.47 -16.39
CA LYS A 342 4.27 -12.50 -17.63
C LYS A 342 4.98 -13.84 -17.71
N TYR A 343 4.49 -14.70 -18.59
CA TYR A 343 5.09 -16.01 -18.82
C TYR A 343 6.43 -15.93 -19.57
N PRO A 344 7.32 -16.91 -19.39
CA PRO A 344 8.54 -17.00 -20.17
C PRO A 344 8.26 -16.94 -21.69
N ASN A 345 9.00 -16.08 -22.40
CA ASN A 345 8.87 -15.82 -23.85
C ASN A 345 7.53 -15.22 -24.32
N GLN A 346 6.68 -14.77 -23.41
CA GLN A 346 5.48 -14.01 -23.77
C GLN A 346 5.86 -12.67 -24.41
N LYS A 347 5.33 -12.39 -25.62
CA LYS A 347 5.66 -11.20 -26.43
C LYS A 347 4.52 -10.19 -26.52
N SER A 348 3.30 -10.61 -26.24
CA SER A 348 2.10 -9.78 -26.28
C SER A 348 1.27 -9.94 -25.03
N GLY A 349 0.61 -8.85 -24.63
CA GLY A 349 -0.33 -8.89 -23.53
C GLY A 349 -1.61 -9.62 -23.88
N GLU A 350 -2.22 -10.18 -22.84
CA GLU A 350 -3.52 -10.82 -22.87
C GLU A 350 -4.34 -10.31 -21.70
N ILE A 351 -5.63 -10.08 -21.92
CA ILE A 351 -6.59 -9.78 -20.84
C ILE A 351 -7.40 -11.04 -20.59
N SER A 352 -7.39 -11.50 -19.33
CA SER A 352 -8.14 -12.67 -18.90
C SER A 352 -9.20 -12.29 -17.88
N ASP A 353 -10.45 -12.69 -18.19
CA ASP A 353 -11.60 -12.59 -17.27
C ASP A 353 -11.79 -13.87 -16.44
N CYS A 354 -10.75 -14.68 -16.29
CA CYS A 354 -10.76 -15.84 -15.42
C CYS A 354 -11.18 -15.43 -13.99
N ALA A 355 -12.05 -16.23 -13.40
CA ALA A 355 -12.39 -16.12 -11.98
C ALA A 355 -11.20 -16.59 -11.11
N SER A 356 -10.04 -15.93 -11.25
CA SER A 356 -8.80 -16.29 -10.56
C SER A 356 -8.76 -15.81 -9.11
N SER A 357 -7.86 -16.38 -8.36
CA SER A 357 -7.59 -16.05 -6.97
C SER A 357 -6.08 -16.03 -6.71
N ASN A 358 -5.64 -15.29 -5.71
CA ASN A 358 -4.25 -15.36 -5.27
C ASN A 358 -3.81 -16.77 -4.82
N LEU A 359 -4.75 -17.69 -4.55
CA LEU A 359 -4.43 -19.10 -4.33
C LEU A 359 -3.82 -19.77 -5.57
N ASP A 360 -4.12 -19.26 -6.77
CA ASP A 360 -3.71 -19.87 -8.04
C ASP A 360 -2.25 -19.55 -8.41
N LEU A 361 -1.64 -18.56 -7.72
CA LEU A 361 -0.31 -18.08 -8.07
C LEU A 361 0.78 -19.12 -7.82
N LEU A 362 0.79 -19.76 -6.64
CA LEU A 362 1.76 -20.81 -6.35
C LEU A 362 1.63 -22.01 -7.30
N PRO A 363 0.45 -22.61 -7.53
CA PRO A 363 0.29 -23.66 -8.54
C PRO A 363 0.75 -23.24 -9.94
N THR A 364 0.54 -21.96 -10.33
CA THR A 364 1.00 -21.44 -11.61
C THR A 364 2.53 -21.38 -11.69
N VAL A 365 3.22 -20.91 -10.65
CA VAL A 365 4.70 -20.92 -10.59
C VAL A 365 5.23 -22.34 -10.69
N ILE A 366 4.62 -23.28 -9.97
CA ILE A 366 4.99 -24.69 -9.95
C ILE A 366 4.88 -25.32 -11.35
N ASP A 367 3.77 -25.09 -12.05
CA ASP A 367 3.57 -25.61 -13.39
C ASP A 367 4.58 -25.04 -14.41
N VAL A 368 4.85 -23.71 -14.33
CA VAL A 368 5.84 -23.07 -15.22
C VAL A 368 7.24 -23.66 -14.99
N LEU A 369 7.61 -23.91 -13.73
CA LEU A 369 8.90 -24.52 -13.37
C LEU A 369 8.91 -26.03 -13.54
N ARG A 370 7.76 -26.66 -13.86
CA ARG A 370 7.58 -28.12 -13.93
C ARG A 370 8.06 -28.81 -12.64
N VAL A 371 7.54 -28.32 -11.50
CA VAL A 371 7.85 -28.89 -10.21
C VAL A 371 6.97 -30.12 -9.98
N GLU A 372 7.58 -31.26 -9.75
CA GLU A 372 6.87 -32.47 -9.31
C GLU A 372 6.87 -32.51 -7.79
N THR A 373 5.69 -32.57 -7.18
CA THR A 373 5.52 -32.58 -5.73
C THR A 373 4.24 -33.37 -5.36
N THR A 374 4.23 -33.91 -4.14
CA THR A 374 3.06 -34.56 -3.56
C THR A 374 2.15 -33.60 -2.79
N TRP A 375 2.47 -32.29 -2.79
CA TRP A 375 1.66 -31.32 -2.09
C TRP A 375 0.35 -31.03 -2.84
N GLU A 376 -0.71 -30.92 -2.07
CA GLU A 376 -2.02 -30.49 -2.56
C GLU A 376 -2.19 -28.99 -2.31
N PHE A 377 -2.74 -28.30 -3.30
CA PHE A 377 -3.01 -26.85 -3.28
C PHE A 377 -4.52 -26.61 -3.36
N GLN A 378 -4.98 -25.52 -2.73
CA GLN A 378 -6.39 -25.11 -2.83
C GLN A 378 -6.65 -24.28 -4.08
N GLY A 379 -5.60 -23.67 -4.65
CA GLY A 379 -5.63 -22.98 -5.93
C GLY A 379 -5.40 -23.94 -7.10
N GLU A 380 -5.63 -23.43 -8.31
CA GLU A 380 -5.45 -24.14 -9.58
C GLU A 380 -4.49 -23.34 -10.47
N SER A 381 -3.63 -24.03 -11.21
CA SER A 381 -2.70 -23.39 -12.14
C SER A 381 -3.44 -22.65 -13.26
N LEU A 382 -2.98 -21.42 -13.56
CA LEU A 382 -3.49 -20.60 -14.65
C LEU A 382 -2.83 -20.92 -16.01
N VAL A 383 -1.83 -21.79 -16.03
CA VAL A 383 -1.08 -22.18 -17.27
C VAL A 383 -1.98 -22.92 -18.24
N ASN A 384 -2.86 -23.77 -17.72
CA ASN A 384 -3.70 -24.65 -18.53
C ASN A 384 -5.12 -24.10 -18.78
N GLY A 385 -5.32 -22.83 -18.52
CA GLY A 385 -6.59 -22.14 -18.71
C GLY A 385 -7.25 -21.69 -17.41
N CYS A 386 -8.48 -21.26 -17.50
CA CYS A 386 -9.22 -20.72 -16.37
C CYS A 386 -9.69 -21.81 -15.40
N PRO A 387 -9.51 -21.61 -14.08
CA PRO A 387 -10.19 -22.41 -13.08
C PRO A 387 -11.71 -22.41 -13.29
N GLN A 388 -12.33 -23.57 -13.18
CA GLN A 388 -13.77 -23.75 -13.38
C GLN A 388 -14.52 -23.49 -12.07
N ARG A 389 -14.58 -22.21 -11.65
CA ARG A 389 -15.26 -21.79 -10.43
C ARG A 389 -16.03 -20.47 -10.64
N GLU A 390 -17.20 -20.37 -10.03
CA GLU A 390 -17.98 -19.14 -10.01
C GLU A 390 -17.67 -18.27 -8.77
N LYS A 391 -17.20 -18.91 -7.70
CA LYS A 391 -16.97 -18.24 -6.40
C LYS A 391 -15.54 -18.46 -5.93
N ARG A 392 -14.86 -17.38 -5.56
CA ARG A 392 -13.53 -17.41 -4.98
C ARG A 392 -13.66 -17.39 -3.45
N PRO A 393 -13.14 -18.39 -2.74
CA PRO A 393 -13.19 -18.42 -1.28
C PRO A 393 -12.33 -17.32 -0.68
N ILE A 394 -12.83 -16.70 0.39
CA ILE A 394 -12.12 -15.66 1.14
C ILE A 394 -12.33 -15.87 2.64
N GLU A 395 -11.39 -15.37 3.43
CA GLU A 395 -11.53 -15.28 4.87
C GLU A 395 -11.21 -13.85 5.34
N THR A 396 -11.95 -13.37 6.33
CA THR A 396 -11.64 -12.08 6.99
C THR A 396 -10.67 -12.33 8.14
N ALA A 397 -9.89 -11.34 8.54
CA ALA A 397 -9.00 -11.41 9.70
C ALA A 397 -9.72 -11.80 11.01
N THR A 398 -11.03 -11.64 11.07
CA THR A 398 -11.84 -12.08 12.21
C THR A 398 -12.30 -13.55 12.09
N GLY A 399 -11.84 -14.30 11.09
CA GLY A 399 -12.16 -15.71 10.86
C GLY A 399 -13.53 -15.95 10.23
N LYS A 400 -14.14 -14.94 9.60
CA LYS A 400 -15.39 -15.13 8.87
C LYS A 400 -15.09 -15.58 7.45
N ARG A 401 -15.53 -16.78 7.11
CA ARG A 401 -15.43 -17.32 5.76
C ARG A 401 -16.56 -16.84 4.86
N GLY A 402 -16.23 -16.60 3.62
CA GLY A 402 -17.16 -16.18 2.58
C GLY A 402 -16.63 -16.46 1.19
N SER A 403 -17.24 -15.84 0.21
CA SER A 403 -16.77 -15.93 -1.17
C SER A 403 -17.07 -14.64 -1.94
N VAL A 404 -16.29 -14.40 -2.98
CA VAL A 404 -16.51 -13.36 -3.99
C VAL A 404 -17.02 -14.05 -5.24
N ALA A 405 -18.21 -13.66 -5.68
CA ALA A 405 -18.80 -14.09 -6.94
C ALA A 405 -18.81 -12.96 -7.97
N GLU A 406 -18.65 -11.73 -7.51
CA GLU A 406 -18.63 -10.53 -8.33
C GLU A 406 -17.47 -10.58 -9.32
N THR A 407 -17.78 -10.14 -10.53
CA THR A 407 -16.87 -10.12 -11.67
C THR A 407 -16.18 -8.76 -11.81
N PHE A 408 -15.28 -8.66 -12.79
CA PHE A 408 -14.69 -7.38 -13.19
C PHE A 408 -15.77 -6.35 -13.61
N ALA A 409 -16.87 -6.79 -14.24
CA ALA A 409 -17.97 -5.89 -14.61
C ALA A 409 -18.63 -5.25 -13.39
N ASP A 410 -18.74 -5.96 -12.29
CA ASP A 410 -19.28 -5.40 -11.03
C ASP A 410 -18.37 -4.35 -10.41
N LEU A 411 -17.06 -4.42 -10.65
CA LEU A 411 -16.08 -3.45 -10.16
C LEU A 411 -16.24 -2.08 -10.82
N GLN A 412 -16.80 -1.99 -12.03
CA GLN A 412 -16.92 -0.73 -12.79
C GLN A 412 -17.74 0.34 -12.02
N ARG A 413 -18.74 -0.06 -11.25
CA ARG A 413 -19.45 0.90 -10.40
C ARG A 413 -18.58 1.51 -9.31
N ARG A 414 -17.57 0.76 -8.82
CA ARG A 414 -16.59 1.26 -7.85
C ARG A 414 -15.60 2.22 -8.50
N VAL A 415 -15.17 1.92 -9.72
CA VAL A 415 -14.36 2.84 -10.53
C VAL A 415 -15.07 4.17 -10.70
N SER A 416 -16.34 4.15 -11.11
CA SER A 416 -17.15 5.37 -11.26
C SER A 416 -17.35 6.14 -9.95
N TYR A 417 -17.49 5.42 -8.82
CA TYR A 417 -17.58 6.05 -7.50
C TYR A 417 -16.28 6.82 -7.16
N TYR A 418 -15.11 6.20 -7.35
CA TYR A 418 -13.82 6.82 -7.05
C TYR A 418 -13.41 7.89 -8.08
N ASP A 419 -13.85 7.74 -9.33
CA ASP A 419 -13.69 8.77 -10.35
C ASP A 419 -14.40 10.07 -9.98
N ALA A 420 -15.57 9.97 -9.35
CA ALA A 420 -16.30 11.13 -8.83
C ALA A 420 -15.60 11.79 -7.62
N VAL A 421 -14.70 11.10 -6.93
CA VAL A 421 -13.91 11.66 -5.81
C VAL A 421 -12.75 12.49 -6.34
N VAL A 422 -12.01 11.96 -7.32
CA VAL A 422 -10.94 12.65 -8.04
C VAL A 422 -11.19 12.49 -9.53
N ARG A 423 -10.92 13.51 -10.33
CA ARG A 423 -11.08 13.39 -11.78
C ARG A 423 -10.09 12.39 -12.34
N ALA A 424 -10.57 11.42 -13.13
CA ALA A 424 -9.77 10.34 -13.69
C ALA A 424 -9.50 10.51 -15.20
N ASP A 425 -9.77 11.68 -15.74
CA ASP A 425 -9.67 12.02 -17.17
C ASP A 425 -8.24 12.28 -17.66
N GLY A 426 -7.22 11.85 -16.90
CA GLY A 426 -5.81 11.80 -17.31
C GLY A 426 -4.82 12.33 -16.29
N GLY A 427 -3.59 11.87 -16.39
CA GLY A 427 -2.41 12.39 -15.74
C GLY A 427 -2.36 12.40 -14.20
N VAL A 428 -1.22 12.79 -13.67
CA VAL A 428 -0.96 12.92 -12.22
C VAL A 428 -1.74 14.10 -11.64
N ASP A 429 -1.89 15.17 -12.40
CA ASP A 429 -2.53 16.44 -12.00
C ASP A 429 -3.99 16.23 -11.56
N THR A 430 -4.66 15.24 -12.14
CA THR A 430 -6.05 14.91 -11.79
C THR A 430 -6.22 14.44 -10.34
N VAL A 431 -5.14 14.02 -9.68
CA VAL A 431 -5.18 13.67 -8.25
C VAL A 431 -5.49 14.90 -7.39
N ALA A 432 -5.04 16.09 -7.79
CA ALA A 432 -5.35 17.37 -7.13
C ALA A 432 -6.71 17.95 -7.55
N ALA A 433 -7.29 17.50 -8.66
CA ALA A 433 -8.52 18.02 -9.24
C ALA A 433 -9.76 17.43 -8.56
N VAL A 434 -10.20 18.04 -7.46
CA VAL A 434 -11.35 17.60 -6.65
C VAL A 434 -12.35 18.74 -6.45
N GLY A 435 -13.60 18.39 -6.13
CA GLY A 435 -14.65 19.38 -5.83
C GLY A 435 -15.09 20.19 -7.05
N ALA A 436 -15.85 21.26 -6.80
CA ALA A 436 -16.41 22.12 -7.84
C ALA A 436 -15.35 22.99 -8.53
N SER A 437 -14.19 23.19 -7.90
CA SER A 437 -13.05 23.96 -8.46
C SER A 437 -12.05 23.09 -9.22
N ALA A 438 -12.34 21.80 -9.44
CA ALA A 438 -11.45 20.87 -10.13
C ALA A 438 -11.00 21.35 -11.51
N GLU A 439 -11.88 22.02 -12.25
CA GLU A 439 -11.60 22.56 -13.58
C GLU A 439 -10.55 23.67 -13.60
N LEU A 440 -10.25 24.28 -12.46
CA LEU A 440 -9.26 25.36 -12.35
C LEU A 440 -7.84 24.81 -12.13
N ILE A 441 -7.69 23.57 -11.70
CA ILE A 441 -6.38 22.97 -11.40
C ILE A 441 -5.52 22.97 -12.67
N GLY A 442 -4.25 23.41 -12.52
CA GLY A 442 -3.30 23.60 -13.60
C GLY A 442 -3.42 24.96 -14.33
N GLN A 443 -4.47 25.76 -14.06
CA GLN A 443 -4.64 27.09 -14.66
C GLN A 443 -3.93 28.17 -13.87
N ARG A 444 -3.30 29.13 -14.56
CA ARG A 444 -2.81 30.37 -13.94
C ARG A 444 -3.99 31.28 -13.65
N LEU A 445 -4.13 31.70 -12.40
CA LEU A 445 -5.22 32.57 -11.95
C LEU A 445 -4.70 33.96 -11.63
N ASP A 446 -5.07 34.96 -12.45
CA ASP A 446 -4.81 36.38 -12.17
C ASP A 446 -5.97 36.91 -11.33
N VAL A 447 -5.80 36.89 -10.00
CA VAL A 447 -6.85 37.28 -9.05
C VAL A 447 -6.45 38.55 -8.32
N ASN A 448 -7.32 39.55 -8.34
CA ASN A 448 -7.12 40.75 -7.57
C ASN A 448 -7.23 40.49 -6.07
N VAL A 449 -6.32 41.09 -5.27
CA VAL A 449 -6.43 41.05 -3.81
C VAL A 449 -7.67 41.84 -3.39
N ALA A 450 -8.57 41.23 -2.64
CA ALA A 450 -9.72 41.94 -2.10
C ALA A 450 -9.24 43.00 -1.10
N THR A 451 -9.51 44.28 -1.39
CA THR A 451 -9.11 45.39 -0.54
C THR A 451 -9.91 45.47 0.76
N ASP A 452 -11.08 44.83 0.81
CA ASP A 452 -12.05 45.03 1.88
C ASP A 452 -12.14 43.87 2.89
N LYS A 453 -11.53 42.74 2.63
CA LYS A 453 -11.55 41.55 3.52
C LYS A 453 -10.19 40.84 3.47
N VAL A 454 -9.25 41.27 4.29
CA VAL A 454 -8.02 40.48 4.50
C VAL A 454 -8.38 39.27 5.35
N LEU A 455 -8.50 38.11 4.72
CA LEU A 455 -8.58 36.85 5.43
C LEU A 455 -7.24 36.56 6.08
N LYS A 456 -7.24 36.19 7.36
CA LYS A 456 -6.04 35.68 8.00
C LYS A 456 -6.00 34.16 7.74
N TRP A 457 -4.97 33.72 7.06
CA TRP A 457 -4.74 32.31 6.84
C TRP A 457 -3.27 31.96 7.07
N THR A 458 -3.00 30.72 7.37
CA THR A 458 -1.68 30.20 7.71
C THR A 458 -1.38 28.93 6.95
N VAL A 459 -0.09 28.69 6.71
CA VAL A 459 0.46 27.42 6.26
C VAL A 459 1.29 26.85 7.42
N SER A 460 1.08 25.60 7.78
CA SER A 460 1.72 25.02 8.97
C SER A 460 3.24 24.91 8.88
N ARG A 461 3.80 24.83 7.68
CA ARG A 461 5.24 24.64 7.44
C ARG A 461 5.68 25.41 6.20
N PRO A 462 5.78 26.75 6.30
CA PRO A 462 6.18 27.58 5.15
C PRO A 462 7.60 27.28 4.65
N GLU A 463 8.48 26.76 5.53
CA GLU A 463 9.84 26.35 5.17
C GLU A 463 9.89 25.18 4.16
N ASP A 464 8.83 24.39 4.04
CA ASP A 464 8.77 23.26 3.11
C ASP A 464 8.55 23.67 1.64
N PHE A 465 8.45 24.98 1.36
CA PHE A 465 8.37 25.55 0.01
C PHE A 465 9.67 26.23 -0.43
N LEU A 466 10.71 26.17 0.38
CA LEU A 466 11.98 26.85 0.13
C LEU A 466 13.11 25.84 -0.15
N ASN A 467 13.99 26.20 -1.09
CA ASN A 467 15.18 25.42 -1.45
C ASN A 467 14.85 23.95 -1.82
N LEU A 468 13.78 23.73 -2.54
CA LEU A 468 13.38 22.38 -2.94
C LEU A 468 14.37 21.75 -3.91
N THR A 469 14.48 20.43 -3.84
CA THR A 469 15.17 19.59 -4.81
C THR A 469 14.21 18.55 -5.37
N THR A 470 14.53 17.98 -6.54
CA THR A 470 13.70 16.97 -7.22
C THR A 470 14.23 15.55 -7.09
N GLU A 471 15.28 15.36 -6.29
CA GLU A 471 15.87 14.05 -6.06
C GLU A 471 14.90 13.11 -5.28
N PRO A 472 14.82 11.83 -5.63
CA PRO A 472 14.07 10.85 -4.85
C PRO A 472 14.47 10.88 -3.37
N GLY A 473 13.48 10.81 -2.47
CA GLY A 473 13.69 10.92 -1.03
C GLY A 473 13.86 12.32 -0.48
N SER A 474 14.00 13.35 -1.32
CA SER A 474 13.97 14.75 -0.86
C SER A 474 12.59 15.13 -0.33
N ARG A 475 12.54 16.14 0.52
CA ARG A 475 11.28 16.62 1.11
C ARG A 475 10.54 17.56 0.16
N VAL A 476 9.20 17.48 0.20
CA VAL A 476 8.32 18.33 -0.58
C VAL A 476 6.98 18.54 0.14
N ALA A 477 6.38 19.72 0.04
CA ALA A 477 5.08 20.03 0.60
C ALA A 477 3.96 19.73 -0.41
N VAL A 478 3.62 18.47 -0.62
CA VAL A 478 2.49 18.07 -1.50
C VAL A 478 1.18 17.96 -0.71
N THR A 479 1.26 17.72 0.59
CA THR A 479 0.11 17.84 1.49
C THR A 479 0.30 19.09 2.33
N ILE A 480 -0.62 20.01 2.23
CA ILE A 480 -0.56 21.32 2.88
C ILE A 480 -1.65 21.42 3.93
N ASN A 481 -1.27 21.78 5.15
CA ASN A 481 -2.19 22.08 6.25
C ASN A 481 -2.11 23.53 6.65
N GLY A 482 -3.20 24.03 7.18
CA GLY A 482 -3.21 25.39 7.75
C GLY A 482 -4.52 25.71 8.43
N GLY A 483 -4.71 26.97 8.71
CA GLY A 483 -5.93 27.52 9.27
C GLY A 483 -6.37 28.77 8.53
N ILE A 484 -7.68 28.96 8.41
CA ILE A 484 -8.31 30.16 7.85
C ILE A 484 -9.16 30.76 8.95
N VAL A 485 -8.91 32.04 9.28
CA VAL A 485 -9.76 32.82 10.20
C VAL A 485 -10.66 33.71 9.36
N SER A 486 -11.95 33.48 9.43
CA SER A 486 -12.92 34.21 8.61
C SER A 486 -14.19 34.53 9.36
N ALA A 487 -14.93 35.53 8.86
CA ALA A 487 -16.36 35.60 9.01
C ALA A 487 -17.05 34.39 8.38
N ALA A 488 -18.36 34.20 8.59
CA ALA A 488 -19.10 33.12 8.01
C ALA A 488 -18.94 33.05 6.47
N PHE A 489 -18.71 31.85 5.95
CA PHE A 489 -18.74 31.57 4.51
C PHE A 489 -20.10 31.07 4.08
N GLU A 490 -20.52 31.44 2.89
CA GLU A 490 -21.71 30.87 2.26
C GLU A 490 -21.47 29.41 1.87
N THR A 491 -22.50 28.58 1.96
CA THR A 491 -22.45 27.18 1.49
C THR A 491 -22.04 27.11 0.02
N GLY A 492 -21.11 26.25 -0.33
CA GLY A 492 -20.53 26.14 -1.67
C GLY A 492 -19.34 27.06 -1.93
N THR A 493 -18.85 27.80 -0.90
CA THR A 493 -17.55 28.49 -0.99
C THR A 493 -16.42 27.49 -0.90
N GLU A 494 -15.44 27.57 -1.81
CA GLU A 494 -14.24 26.71 -1.82
C GLU A 494 -12.95 27.52 -1.68
N GLY A 495 -11.93 26.90 -1.08
CA GLY A 495 -10.57 27.41 -1.10
C GLY A 495 -9.72 26.72 -2.18
N ILE A 496 -8.88 27.47 -2.86
CA ILE A 496 -7.96 26.99 -3.88
C ILE A 496 -6.55 27.45 -3.52
N LEU A 497 -5.60 26.53 -3.41
CA LEU A 497 -4.19 26.87 -3.23
C LEU A 497 -3.52 27.07 -4.59
N LEU A 498 -2.77 28.16 -4.71
CA LEU A 498 -1.91 28.42 -5.85
C LEU A 498 -0.46 28.16 -5.45
N ILE A 499 0.31 27.64 -6.39
CA ILE A 499 1.77 27.61 -6.36
C ILE A 499 2.26 28.46 -7.52
N ASP A 500 2.99 29.53 -7.22
CA ASP A 500 3.51 30.49 -8.20
C ASP A 500 2.43 31.04 -9.14
N GLY A 501 1.23 31.25 -8.60
CA GLY A 501 0.06 31.76 -9.34
C GLY A 501 -0.69 30.70 -10.17
N VAL A 502 -0.32 29.43 -10.09
CA VAL A 502 -1.03 28.31 -10.74
C VAL A 502 -1.87 27.57 -9.72
N ALA A 503 -3.15 27.31 -10.03
CA ALA A 503 -4.04 26.53 -9.17
C ALA A 503 -3.50 25.10 -8.99
N ALA A 504 -3.10 24.78 -7.77
CA ALA A 504 -2.36 23.58 -7.44
C ALA A 504 -3.19 22.51 -6.70
N GLY A 505 -4.20 22.93 -5.97
CA GLY A 505 -5.05 22.03 -5.19
C GLY A 505 -6.25 22.73 -4.58
N VAL A 506 -7.25 21.94 -4.19
CA VAL A 506 -8.50 22.41 -3.59
C VAL A 506 -8.48 22.15 -2.09
N VAL A 507 -8.69 23.19 -1.30
CA VAL A 507 -8.84 23.11 0.17
C VAL A 507 -10.15 22.41 0.57
N GLY A 508 -11.14 22.47 -0.30
CA GLY A 508 -12.48 21.95 -0.07
C GLY A 508 -13.49 23.04 0.30
N GLU A 509 -14.70 22.61 0.66
CA GLU A 509 -15.77 23.52 1.01
C GLU A 509 -15.51 24.22 2.36
N LEU A 510 -15.55 25.54 2.33
CA LEU A 510 -15.39 26.42 3.47
C LEU A 510 -16.78 26.92 3.93
N SER A 511 -17.63 26.01 4.41
CA SER A 511 -18.97 26.37 4.91
C SER A 511 -19.01 26.39 6.44
N GLY A 512 -19.65 27.40 7.03
CA GLY A 512 -19.85 27.44 8.48
C GLY A 512 -19.96 28.83 9.08
N ALA A 513 -20.07 28.86 10.42
CA ALA A 513 -20.14 30.09 11.21
C ALA A 513 -18.74 30.76 11.29
N GLU A 514 -18.71 32.04 11.71
CA GLU A 514 -17.47 32.73 12.03
C GLU A 514 -16.57 31.92 12.95
N GLY A 515 -15.28 31.73 12.58
CA GLY A 515 -14.36 30.96 13.36
C GLY A 515 -13.03 30.70 12.69
N ILE A 516 -12.32 29.67 13.20
CA ILE A 516 -11.07 29.16 12.64
C ILE A 516 -11.38 27.83 11.94
N TYR A 517 -11.08 27.76 10.65
CA TYR A 517 -11.21 26.56 9.84
C TYR A 517 -9.83 25.94 9.64
N GLY A 518 -9.61 24.76 10.18
CA GLY A 518 -8.46 23.93 9.81
C GLY A 518 -8.68 23.35 8.41
N TYR A 519 -7.66 23.36 7.57
CA TYR A 519 -7.72 22.76 6.25
C TYR A 519 -6.56 21.81 5.99
N THR A 520 -6.79 20.86 5.10
CA THR A 520 -5.78 20.04 4.45
C THR A 520 -6.06 20.04 2.96
N ALA A 521 -5.03 20.20 2.16
CA ALA A 521 -5.13 20.08 0.70
C ALA A 521 -3.99 19.22 0.17
N VAL A 522 -4.29 18.42 -0.84
CA VAL A 522 -3.28 17.73 -1.65
C VAL A 522 -3.12 18.50 -2.94
N ILE A 523 -1.89 18.90 -3.24
CA ILE A 523 -1.59 19.73 -4.41
C ILE A 523 -0.94 18.90 -5.51
N ASP A 524 -0.97 19.48 -6.73
CA ASP A 524 -0.24 18.92 -7.86
C ASP A 524 1.26 18.91 -7.58
N SER A 525 1.84 17.70 -7.49
CA SER A 525 3.26 17.52 -7.21
C SER A 525 4.17 18.01 -8.32
N THR A 526 3.68 18.13 -9.55
CA THR A 526 4.47 18.56 -10.71
C THR A 526 4.85 20.03 -10.65
N LEU A 527 4.08 20.84 -9.92
CA LEU A 527 4.35 22.27 -9.69
C LEU A 527 5.49 22.50 -8.70
N MET A 528 5.82 21.52 -7.88
CA MET A 528 6.86 21.60 -6.85
C MET A 528 8.24 21.26 -7.44
N THR A 529 8.74 22.14 -8.30
CA THR A 529 10.05 22.02 -8.97
C THR A 529 11.21 22.34 -8.03
N ALA A 530 12.45 22.37 -8.52
CA ALA A 530 13.59 22.81 -7.72
C ALA A 530 13.56 24.34 -7.51
N GLY A 531 13.84 24.79 -6.30
CA GLY A 531 13.89 26.22 -5.94
C GLY A 531 12.90 26.61 -4.85
N ASP A 532 12.59 27.90 -4.80
CA ASP A 532 11.62 28.49 -3.86
C ASP A 532 10.27 28.67 -4.56
N HIS A 533 9.19 28.43 -3.83
CA HIS A 533 7.82 28.58 -4.33
C HIS A 533 6.99 29.50 -3.45
N VAL A 534 6.09 30.26 -4.08
CA VAL A 534 5.12 31.13 -3.42
C VAL A 534 3.78 30.41 -3.34
N VAL A 535 3.24 30.33 -2.12
CA VAL A 535 1.91 29.76 -1.85
C VAL A 535 0.91 30.87 -1.64
N GLU A 536 -0.23 30.80 -2.31
CA GLU A 536 -1.33 31.75 -2.19
C GLU A 536 -2.64 31.02 -1.98
N LEU A 537 -3.61 31.67 -1.34
CA LEU A 537 -4.96 31.16 -1.16
C LEU A 537 -5.94 32.05 -1.94
N VAL A 538 -6.76 31.42 -2.75
CA VAL A 538 -7.90 32.05 -3.44
C VAL A 538 -9.19 31.46 -2.91
N ILE A 539 -10.16 32.31 -2.66
CA ILE A 539 -11.51 31.93 -2.27
C ILE A 539 -12.42 32.03 -3.49
N ARG A 540 -13.12 30.95 -3.80
CA ARG A 540 -14.16 30.89 -4.82
C ARG A 540 -15.52 30.94 -4.14
N ALA A 541 -16.28 31.98 -4.41
CA ALA A 541 -17.67 32.11 -3.98
C ALA A 541 -18.60 31.16 -4.77
N PRO A 542 -19.82 30.86 -4.27
CA PRO A 542 -20.77 30.00 -4.96
C PRO A 542 -21.17 30.47 -6.37
N ASP A 543 -21.09 31.78 -6.62
CA ASP A 543 -21.34 32.38 -7.95
C ASP A 543 -20.16 32.26 -8.93
N GLY A 544 -19.04 31.63 -8.47
CA GLY A 544 -17.79 31.47 -9.24
C GLY A 544 -16.81 32.65 -9.11
N THR A 545 -17.13 33.70 -8.36
CA THR A 545 -16.23 34.84 -8.16
C THR A 545 -14.98 34.40 -7.39
N LEU A 546 -13.81 34.76 -7.91
CA LEU A 546 -12.50 34.46 -7.32
C LEU A 546 -11.94 35.69 -6.58
N THR A 547 -11.46 35.47 -5.37
CA THR A 547 -10.89 36.53 -4.53
C THR A 547 -9.61 36.03 -3.87
N SER A 548 -8.50 36.78 -4.01
CA SER A 548 -7.25 36.42 -3.32
C SER A 548 -7.35 36.77 -1.82
N ALA A 549 -6.93 35.81 -0.98
CA ALA A 549 -6.81 36.03 0.47
C ALA A 549 -5.53 36.76 0.87
N GLY A 550 -4.68 37.14 -0.10
CA GLY A 550 -3.35 37.70 0.16
C GLY A 550 -2.33 36.66 0.63
N PRO A 551 -1.12 37.06 1.03
CA PRO A 551 -0.10 36.18 1.53
C PRO A 551 -0.49 35.54 2.88
N PRO A 552 0.06 34.35 3.23
CA PRO A 552 -0.18 33.77 4.54
C PRO A 552 0.31 34.66 5.67
N SER A 553 -0.44 34.65 6.76
CA SER A 553 -0.03 35.34 7.99
C SER A 553 1.17 34.61 8.60
N SER A 554 2.17 35.38 9.03
CA SER A 554 3.37 34.88 9.71
C SER A 554 3.07 34.28 11.08
#